data_83016a6b99298e6701af2930173c8de6
#
_entry.id   83016a6b99298e6701af2930173c8de6
#
_cell.length_a   1.000
_cell.length_b   1.000
_cell.length_c   1.000
_cell.angle_alpha   90.00
_cell.angle_beta   90.00
_cell.angle_gamma   90.00
#
_symmetry.space_group_name_H-M   'P 1'
#
loop_
_entity.id
_entity.type
_entity.pdbx_description
1 polymer ?
#
loop_
_entity_poly.entity_id
_entity_poly.type
_entity_poly.pdbx_seq_one_letter_code
_entity_poly.pdbx_strand_id
1 'polypeptide(L)'
;EPGDEEEFQRPRQPDIAELERHIIGILRREGRVLAALNAGLFASEVSDSVAARVADIRHAAARRVVRGYCLGKGLAVAVNPVPLADLAAAAALDVSLVFHLSRIYGLPVTRHEAGRLVAVISVQLAALMGAVWAVHAASAVLKTFSAGLSVTVTALAQGSVAWYATYLIGEAATRYFVNGRSWGPGGPKRAVRDVLELVDRESIMAEARRTLAQRLRGRRASSD
;
A
#
# COMPACT_ATOMS: atom_id res chain seq x y z
N GLU A 1 -20.12 12.06 83.79
CA GLU A 1 -19.25 11.77 82.65
C GLU A 1 -19.56 12.78 81.54
N PRO A 2 -18.59 13.55 81.08
CA PRO A 2 -18.80 14.61 80.09
C PRO A 2 -18.78 13.99 78.69
N GLY A 3 -19.81 14.40 77.93
CA GLY A 3 -19.94 13.99 76.56
C GLY A 3 -18.89 14.55 75.63
N ASP A 4 -18.38 13.73 74.75
CA ASP A 4 -17.54 14.07 73.62
C ASP A 4 -18.32 14.97 72.65
N GLU A 5 -17.97 16.30 72.67
CA GLU A 5 -18.36 17.21 71.60
C GLU A 5 -17.52 16.89 70.37
N GLU A 6 -18.01 16.12 69.46
CA GLU A 6 -17.46 16.03 68.11
C GLU A 6 -17.48 17.42 67.46
N GLU A 7 -16.33 18.06 67.47
CA GLU A 7 -16.07 19.30 66.79
C GLU A 7 -16.20 19.11 65.27
N PHE A 8 -17.40 19.34 64.72
CA PHE A 8 -17.69 19.28 63.28
C PHE A 8 -16.81 20.34 62.57
N GLN A 9 -15.64 19.95 62.10
CA GLN A 9 -14.78 20.76 61.23
C GLN A 9 -15.56 21.12 59.96
N ARG A 10 -16.12 22.33 59.93
CA ARG A 10 -16.70 22.88 58.68
C ARG A 10 -15.61 22.93 57.60
N PRO A 11 -15.84 22.33 56.44
CA PRO A 11 -14.87 22.36 55.35
C PRO A 11 -14.55 23.83 55.04
N ARG A 12 -13.29 24.22 55.31
CA ARG A 12 -12.80 25.55 55.05
C ARG A 12 -12.75 25.73 53.53
N GLN A 13 -13.46 26.69 52.99
CA GLN A 13 -13.34 27.00 51.57
C GLN A 13 -11.86 27.36 51.27
N PRO A 14 -11.25 26.73 50.25
CA PRO A 14 -9.88 27.01 49.90
C PRO A 14 -9.75 28.48 49.49
N ASP A 15 -8.77 29.15 50.05
CA ASP A 15 -8.43 30.52 49.65
C ASP A 15 -7.62 30.48 48.35
N ILE A 16 -8.29 30.75 47.22
CA ILE A 16 -7.71 30.75 45.89
C ILE A 16 -7.40 32.15 45.36
N ALA A 17 -7.59 33.21 46.18
CA ALA A 17 -7.49 34.61 45.72
C ALA A 17 -6.09 34.99 45.19
N GLU A 18 -5.04 34.41 45.76
CA GLU A 18 -3.67 34.62 45.31
C GLU A 18 -3.38 33.92 43.98
N LEU A 19 -3.85 32.67 43.81
CA LEU A 19 -3.76 31.90 42.57
C LEU A 19 -4.50 32.60 41.46
N GLU A 20 -5.70 33.08 41.71
CA GLU A 20 -6.54 33.80 40.73
C GLU A 20 -5.84 35.07 40.24
N ARG A 21 -5.31 35.89 41.17
CA ARG A 21 -4.55 37.09 40.82
C ARG A 21 -3.31 36.78 39.99
N HIS A 22 -2.62 35.69 40.29
CA HIS A 22 -1.44 35.27 39.56
C HIS A 22 -1.80 34.83 38.12
N ILE A 23 -2.82 33.99 37.96
CA ILE A 23 -3.33 33.54 36.66
C ILE A 23 -3.80 34.73 35.80
N ILE A 24 -4.61 35.63 36.38
CA ILE A 24 -5.05 36.84 35.68
C ILE A 24 -3.88 37.72 35.27
N GLY A 25 -2.85 37.82 36.11
CA GLY A 25 -1.63 38.56 35.81
C GLY A 25 -0.87 38.00 34.61
N ILE A 26 -0.75 36.69 34.50
CA ILE A 26 -0.15 35.99 33.35
C ILE A 26 -1.02 36.20 32.08
N LEU A 27 -2.33 35.99 32.18
CA LEU A 27 -3.25 36.16 31.05
C LEU A 27 -3.24 37.60 30.49
N ARG A 28 -3.11 38.62 31.34
CA ARG A 28 -3.05 40.02 30.90
C ARG A 28 -1.74 40.36 30.20
N ARG A 29 -0.62 39.77 30.61
CA ARG A 29 0.70 40.03 30.02
C ARG A 29 0.97 39.22 28.78
N GLU A 30 0.63 37.94 28.82
CA GLU A 30 1.04 36.95 27.81
C GLU A 30 -0.13 36.34 27.05
N GLY A 31 -1.38 36.69 27.35
CA GLY A 31 -2.58 36.05 26.83
C GLY A 31 -2.66 36.01 25.30
N ARG A 32 -2.17 37.06 24.62
CA ARG A 32 -2.15 37.06 23.12
C ARG A 32 -1.13 36.06 22.56
N VAL A 33 0.03 35.95 23.22
CA VAL A 33 1.08 34.98 22.82
C VAL A 33 0.61 33.56 23.09
N LEU A 34 0.02 33.30 24.25
CA LEU A 34 -0.53 32.01 24.63
C LEU A 34 -1.68 31.61 23.71
N ALA A 35 -2.57 32.54 23.34
CA ALA A 35 -3.65 32.30 22.39
C ALA A 35 -3.11 31.97 20.99
N ALA A 36 -2.07 32.67 20.53
CA ALA A 36 -1.43 32.38 19.23
C ALA A 36 -0.73 31.03 19.22
N LEU A 37 -0.03 30.66 20.30
CA LEU A 37 0.59 29.34 20.46
C LEU A 37 -0.45 28.22 20.47
N ASN A 38 -1.53 28.39 21.23
CA ASN A 38 -2.61 27.40 21.29
C ASN A 38 -3.31 27.24 19.92
N ALA A 39 -3.56 28.33 19.21
CA ALA A 39 -4.11 28.29 17.85
C ALA A 39 -3.14 27.59 16.87
N GLY A 40 -1.82 27.82 17.01
CA GLY A 40 -0.79 27.15 16.22
C GLY A 40 -0.75 25.64 16.47
N LEU A 41 -0.79 25.22 17.73
CA LEU A 41 -0.84 23.80 18.11
C LEU A 41 -2.10 23.11 17.58
N PHE A 42 -3.25 23.75 17.73
CA PHE A 42 -4.51 23.23 17.20
C PHE A 42 -4.49 23.12 15.67
N ALA A 43 -3.97 24.12 14.97
CA ALA A 43 -3.84 24.09 13.52
C ALA A 43 -2.89 22.97 13.06
N SER A 44 -1.78 22.72 13.79
CA SER A 44 -0.87 21.60 13.53
C SER A 44 -1.56 20.25 13.69
N GLU A 45 -2.27 20.04 14.79
CA GLU A 45 -3.00 18.79 15.08
C GLU A 45 -4.08 18.50 14.01
N VAL A 46 -4.84 19.52 13.61
CA VAL A 46 -5.83 19.40 12.54
C VAL A 46 -5.14 19.07 11.21
N SER A 47 -4.02 19.73 10.89
CA SER A 47 -3.26 19.46 9.68
C SER A 47 -2.76 18.02 9.63
N ASP A 48 -2.20 17.51 10.73
CA ASP A 48 -1.70 16.14 10.83
C ASP A 48 -2.82 15.11 10.69
N SER A 49 -3.98 15.37 11.31
CA SER A 49 -5.14 14.49 11.20
C SER A 49 -5.71 14.44 9.78
N VAL A 50 -5.75 15.58 9.09
CA VAL A 50 -6.16 15.66 7.67
C VAL A 50 -5.15 14.93 6.78
N ALA A 51 -3.85 15.13 7.00
CA ALA A 51 -2.79 14.45 6.24
C ALA A 51 -2.88 12.92 6.38
N ALA A 52 -3.07 12.41 7.59
CA ALA A 52 -3.27 10.99 7.86
C ALA A 52 -4.51 10.45 7.13
N ARG A 53 -5.63 11.16 7.20
CA ARG A 53 -6.87 10.77 6.51
C ARG A 53 -6.71 10.73 5.00
N VAL A 54 -6.02 11.71 4.42
CA VAL A 54 -5.70 11.74 2.99
C VAL A 54 -4.82 10.57 2.60
N ALA A 55 -3.80 10.24 3.42
CA ALA A 55 -2.94 9.09 3.19
C ALA A 55 -3.73 7.78 3.17
N ASP A 56 -4.63 7.55 4.13
CA ASP A 56 -5.49 6.36 4.19
C ASP A 56 -6.38 6.21 2.96
N ILE A 57 -7.01 7.31 2.52
CA ILE A 57 -7.86 7.32 1.32
C ILE A 57 -7.03 6.98 0.08
N ARG A 58 -5.84 7.57 -0.06
CA ARG A 58 -4.92 7.29 -1.18
C ARG A 58 -4.47 5.83 -1.16
N HIS A 59 -4.12 5.28 -0.01
CA HIS A 59 -3.76 3.87 0.14
C HIS A 59 -4.89 2.93 -0.23
N ALA A 60 -6.11 3.21 0.20
CA ALA A 60 -7.28 2.40 -0.15
C ALA A 60 -7.57 2.44 -1.66
N ALA A 61 -7.45 3.62 -2.29
CA ALA A 61 -7.60 3.80 -3.73
C ALA A 61 -6.49 3.07 -4.50
N ALA A 62 -5.23 3.19 -4.09
CA ALA A 62 -4.09 2.53 -4.70
C ALA A 62 -4.24 1.01 -4.67
N ARG A 63 -4.56 0.41 -3.52
CA ARG A 63 -4.81 -1.04 -3.41
C ARG A 63 -5.93 -1.53 -4.34
N ARG A 64 -7.01 -0.77 -4.50
CA ARG A 64 -8.10 -1.10 -5.41
C ARG A 64 -7.64 -1.08 -6.86
N VAL A 65 -6.88 -0.06 -7.25
CA VAL A 65 -6.32 0.07 -8.60
C VAL A 65 -5.32 -1.05 -8.89
N VAL A 66 -4.38 -1.33 -7.98
CA VAL A 66 -3.41 -2.44 -8.11
C VAL A 66 -4.14 -3.76 -8.34
N ARG A 67 -5.13 -4.10 -7.51
CA ARG A 67 -5.92 -5.34 -7.69
C ARG A 67 -6.67 -5.40 -9.02
N GLY A 68 -7.19 -4.27 -9.50
CA GLY A 68 -7.84 -4.16 -10.80
C GLY A 68 -6.89 -4.51 -11.96
N TYR A 69 -5.68 -3.96 -11.94
CA TYR A 69 -4.64 -4.26 -12.93
C TYR A 69 -4.12 -5.70 -12.82
N CYS A 70 -3.94 -6.22 -11.60
CA CYS A 70 -3.59 -7.62 -11.38
C CYS A 70 -4.63 -8.57 -11.99
N LEU A 71 -5.92 -8.29 -11.77
CA LEU A 71 -7.02 -9.06 -12.34
C LEU A 71 -7.02 -8.99 -13.87
N GLY A 72 -6.93 -7.79 -14.44
CA GLY A 72 -6.90 -7.59 -15.89
C GLY A 72 -5.76 -8.35 -16.55
N LYS A 73 -4.53 -8.18 -16.05
CA LYS A 73 -3.34 -8.85 -16.59
C LYS A 73 -3.37 -10.37 -16.35
N GLY A 74 -3.78 -10.80 -15.15
CA GLY A 74 -3.91 -12.23 -14.84
C GLY A 74 -4.91 -12.94 -15.74
N LEU A 75 -6.06 -12.32 -16.05
CA LEU A 75 -7.05 -12.85 -16.99
C LEU A 75 -6.53 -12.86 -18.42
N ALA A 76 -5.88 -11.77 -18.87
CA ALA A 76 -5.32 -11.69 -20.21
C ALA A 76 -4.34 -12.85 -20.47
N VAL A 77 -3.41 -13.07 -19.54
CA VAL A 77 -2.42 -14.16 -19.62
C VAL A 77 -3.08 -15.55 -19.51
N ALA A 78 -4.11 -15.70 -18.69
CA ALA A 78 -4.81 -16.98 -18.54
C ALA A 78 -5.63 -17.38 -19.78
N VAL A 79 -6.14 -16.39 -20.54
CA VAL A 79 -6.99 -16.66 -21.72
C VAL A 79 -6.17 -16.78 -23.00
N ASN A 80 -5.03 -16.09 -23.10
CA ASN A 80 -4.21 -16.04 -24.30
C ASN A 80 -2.76 -16.45 -24.02
N PRO A 81 -2.40 -17.72 -24.20
CA PRO A 81 -1.06 -18.22 -23.87
C PRO A 81 -0.01 -17.91 -24.95
N VAL A 82 -0.22 -16.92 -25.85
CA VAL A 82 0.73 -16.57 -26.92
C VAL A 82 1.88 -15.70 -26.38
N PRO A 83 3.16 -16.19 -26.39
CA PRO A 83 4.22 -15.65 -25.55
C PRO A 83 4.79 -14.29 -25.93
N LEU A 84 4.75 -13.85 -27.19
CA LEU A 84 5.54 -12.69 -27.66
C LEU A 84 4.75 -11.41 -27.91
N ALA A 85 3.55 -11.47 -28.46
CA ALA A 85 2.70 -10.28 -28.63
C ALA A 85 2.18 -9.75 -27.29
N ASP A 86 2.12 -10.63 -26.27
CA ASP A 86 1.58 -10.37 -24.95
C ASP A 86 2.56 -9.64 -24.01
N LEU A 87 3.87 -9.74 -24.25
CA LEU A 87 4.88 -9.12 -23.39
C LEU A 87 4.83 -7.59 -23.48
N ALA A 88 4.64 -7.03 -24.67
CA ALA A 88 4.50 -5.59 -24.85
C ALA A 88 3.18 -5.07 -24.26
N ALA A 89 2.08 -5.80 -24.44
CA ALA A 89 0.79 -5.48 -23.86
C ALA A 89 0.82 -5.59 -22.32
N ALA A 90 1.47 -6.61 -21.79
CA ALA A 90 1.67 -6.81 -20.36
C ALA A 90 2.52 -5.67 -19.74
N ALA A 91 3.58 -5.23 -20.42
CA ALA A 91 4.38 -4.10 -20.00
C ALA A 91 3.59 -2.77 -20.06
N ALA A 92 2.75 -2.59 -21.08
CA ALA A 92 1.90 -1.40 -21.21
C ALA A 92 0.86 -1.31 -20.08
N LEU A 93 0.35 -2.45 -19.58
CA LEU A 93 -0.53 -2.51 -18.41
C LEU A 93 0.21 -2.07 -17.13
N ASP A 94 1.43 -2.52 -16.91
CA ASP A 94 2.24 -2.12 -15.76
C ASP A 94 2.60 -0.62 -15.81
N VAL A 95 2.92 -0.09 -16.97
CA VAL A 95 3.14 1.35 -17.17
C VAL A 95 1.86 2.14 -16.87
N SER A 96 0.71 1.64 -17.33
CA SER A 96 -0.59 2.27 -17.06
C SER A 96 -0.96 2.22 -15.58
N LEU A 97 -0.64 1.13 -14.88
CA LEU A 97 -0.78 1.02 -13.43
C LEU A 97 0.04 2.10 -12.71
N VAL A 98 1.33 2.19 -13.01
CA VAL A 98 2.24 3.16 -12.37
C VAL A 98 1.79 4.60 -12.66
N PHE A 99 1.36 4.88 -13.90
CA PHE A 99 0.80 6.17 -14.28
C PHE A 99 -0.48 6.51 -13.51
N HIS A 100 -1.36 5.52 -13.25
CA HIS A 100 -2.57 5.69 -12.44
C HIS A 100 -2.23 5.97 -10.97
N LEU A 101 -1.31 5.20 -10.39
CA LEU A 101 -0.84 5.39 -9.01
C LEU A 101 -0.26 6.79 -8.80
N SER A 102 0.52 7.31 -9.75
CA SER A 102 1.09 8.66 -9.65
C SER A 102 0.02 9.74 -9.48
N ARG A 103 -1.13 9.58 -10.13
CA ARG A 103 -2.26 10.50 -10.01
C ARG A 103 -2.98 10.40 -8.66
N ILE A 104 -3.13 9.17 -8.13
CA ILE A 104 -3.73 8.94 -6.80
C ILE A 104 -2.91 9.64 -5.72
N TYR A 105 -1.57 9.57 -5.83
CA TYR A 105 -0.68 10.22 -4.86
C TYR A 105 -0.47 11.72 -5.12
N GLY A 106 -1.06 12.28 -6.20
CA GLY A 106 -0.89 13.69 -6.56
C GLY A 106 0.50 14.05 -7.06
N LEU A 107 1.25 13.06 -7.55
CA LEU A 107 2.62 13.17 -8.06
C LEU A 107 2.67 12.75 -9.55
N PRO A 108 2.01 13.50 -10.44
CA PRO A 108 1.87 13.08 -11.83
C PRO A 108 3.23 12.88 -12.50
N VAL A 109 3.35 11.79 -13.25
CA VAL A 109 4.49 11.45 -14.07
C VAL A 109 4.05 11.31 -15.52
N THR A 110 4.99 11.45 -16.46
CA THR A 110 4.75 11.14 -17.86
C THR A 110 4.71 9.62 -18.08
N ARG A 111 4.15 9.17 -19.21
CA ARG A 111 4.16 7.73 -19.56
C ARG A 111 5.59 7.19 -19.71
N HIS A 112 6.51 8.02 -20.19
CA HIS A 112 7.92 7.67 -20.30
C HIS A 112 8.56 7.45 -18.93
N GLU A 113 8.33 8.36 -17.97
CA GLU A 113 8.82 8.20 -16.60
C GLU A 113 8.20 6.97 -15.91
N ALA A 114 6.91 6.73 -16.11
CA ALA A 114 6.25 5.51 -15.61
C ALA A 114 6.89 4.24 -16.20
N GLY A 115 7.20 4.24 -17.51
CA GLY A 115 7.90 3.14 -18.16
C GLY A 115 9.31 2.91 -17.60
N ARG A 116 10.06 3.97 -17.35
CA ARG A 116 11.38 3.87 -16.68
C ARG A 116 11.26 3.32 -15.27
N LEU A 117 10.24 3.73 -14.52
CA LEU A 117 10.00 3.22 -13.17
C LEU A 117 9.68 1.72 -13.18
N VAL A 118 8.80 1.28 -14.10
CA VAL A 118 8.50 -0.14 -14.31
C VAL A 118 9.76 -0.92 -14.66
N ALA A 119 10.60 -0.41 -15.57
CA ALA A 119 11.84 -1.08 -15.95
C ALA A 119 12.81 -1.23 -14.76
N VAL A 120 12.99 -0.18 -13.97
CA VAL A 120 13.83 -0.24 -12.76
C VAL A 120 13.31 -1.30 -11.77
N ILE A 121 12.00 -1.30 -11.48
CA ILE A 121 11.40 -2.30 -10.57
C ILE A 121 11.59 -3.71 -11.13
N SER A 122 11.29 -3.92 -12.42
CA SER A 122 11.37 -5.24 -13.06
C SER A 122 12.79 -5.80 -13.05
N VAL A 123 13.81 -4.95 -13.29
CA VAL A 123 15.23 -5.37 -13.20
C VAL A 123 15.58 -5.78 -11.77
N GLN A 124 15.14 -5.04 -10.76
CA GLN A 124 15.40 -5.41 -9.36
C GLN A 124 14.67 -6.70 -8.97
N LEU A 125 13.42 -6.88 -9.40
CA LEU A 125 12.68 -8.12 -9.19
C LEU A 125 13.38 -9.31 -9.86
N ALA A 126 13.82 -9.17 -11.11
CA ALA A 126 14.54 -10.20 -11.83
C ALA A 126 15.87 -10.55 -11.13
N ALA A 127 16.61 -9.54 -10.67
CA ALA A 127 17.87 -9.76 -9.94
C ALA A 127 17.70 -10.46 -8.59
N LEU A 128 16.63 -10.12 -7.86
CA LEU A 128 16.36 -10.68 -6.52
C LEU A 128 15.70 -12.07 -6.59
N MET A 129 14.84 -12.28 -7.59
CA MET A 129 14.08 -13.53 -7.73
C MET A 129 14.67 -14.49 -8.76
N GLY A 130 15.58 -14.03 -9.62
CA GLY A 130 16.08 -14.76 -10.78
C GLY A 130 16.65 -16.12 -10.45
N ALA A 131 17.43 -16.25 -9.38
CA ALA A 131 17.99 -17.53 -8.94
C ALA A 131 16.87 -18.51 -8.48
N VAL A 132 15.88 -18.02 -7.73
CA VAL A 132 14.76 -18.83 -7.24
C VAL A 132 13.84 -19.24 -8.40
N TRP A 133 13.59 -18.32 -9.33
CA TRP A 133 12.75 -18.56 -10.50
C TRP A 133 13.40 -19.50 -11.52
N ALA A 134 14.73 -19.40 -11.70
CA ALA A 134 15.47 -20.31 -12.57
C ALA A 134 15.37 -21.76 -12.09
N VAL A 135 15.50 -22.00 -10.79
CA VAL A 135 15.34 -23.34 -10.20
C VAL A 135 13.90 -23.85 -10.34
N HIS A 136 12.91 -23.00 -10.10
CA HIS A 136 11.49 -23.37 -10.25
C HIS A 136 11.10 -23.58 -11.72
N ALA A 137 11.61 -22.75 -12.64
CA ALA A 137 11.37 -22.89 -14.06
C ALA A 137 11.96 -24.20 -14.62
N ALA A 138 13.21 -24.53 -14.23
CA ALA A 138 13.82 -25.81 -14.59
C ALA A 138 13.03 -27.00 -14.06
N SER A 139 12.56 -26.92 -12.79
CA SER A 139 11.73 -27.98 -12.19
C SER A 139 10.35 -28.08 -12.84
N ALA A 140 9.75 -26.96 -13.26
CA ALA A 140 8.46 -26.94 -13.94
C ALA A 140 8.56 -27.53 -15.36
N VAL A 141 9.62 -27.20 -16.11
CA VAL A 141 9.87 -27.77 -17.44
C VAL A 141 10.04 -29.29 -17.33
N LEU A 142 10.80 -29.80 -16.33
CA LEU A 142 10.96 -31.23 -16.11
C LEU A 142 9.63 -31.94 -15.78
N LYS A 143 8.76 -31.29 -14.98
CA LYS A 143 7.43 -31.84 -14.62
C LYS A 143 6.41 -31.77 -15.76
N THR A 144 6.49 -30.78 -16.65
CA THR A 144 5.58 -30.67 -17.80
C THR A 144 5.85 -31.74 -18.86
N PHE A 145 7.09 -32.21 -18.99
CA PHE A 145 7.41 -33.32 -19.87
C PHE A 145 6.90 -34.69 -19.36
N SER A 146 6.63 -34.82 -18.05
CA SER A 146 6.26 -36.09 -17.44
C SER A 146 4.82 -36.26 -17.01
N ALA A 147 4.01 -35.18 -16.99
CA ALA A 147 2.65 -35.26 -16.51
C ALA A 147 1.69 -34.41 -17.37
N GLY A 148 1.08 -34.93 -18.40
CA GLY A 148 0.08 -34.25 -19.26
C GLY A 148 -0.91 -33.33 -18.50
N LEU A 149 -0.41 -32.20 -17.98
CA LEU A 149 -1.20 -31.20 -17.23
C LEU A 149 -2.21 -30.56 -18.19
N SER A 150 -3.47 -30.52 -17.79
CA SER A 150 -4.53 -29.90 -18.59
C SER A 150 -4.20 -28.40 -18.81
N VAL A 151 -4.50 -27.89 -20.01
CA VAL A 151 -4.32 -26.50 -20.44
C VAL A 151 -4.89 -25.51 -19.40
N THR A 152 -5.96 -25.87 -18.72
CA THR A 152 -6.62 -25.05 -17.69
C THR A 152 -5.74 -24.85 -16.45
N VAL A 153 -5.01 -25.88 -16.00
CA VAL A 153 -4.10 -25.79 -14.84
C VAL A 153 -2.91 -24.88 -15.17
N THR A 154 -2.38 -25.01 -16.40
CA THR A 154 -1.28 -24.18 -16.90
C THR A 154 -1.71 -22.71 -17.02
N ALA A 155 -2.90 -22.43 -17.55
CA ALA A 155 -3.47 -21.10 -17.71
C ALA A 155 -3.63 -20.36 -16.36
N LEU A 156 -4.19 -21.05 -15.36
CA LEU A 156 -4.34 -20.49 -14.00
C LEU A 156 -2.99 -20.24 -13.32
N ALA A 157 -2.02 -21.14 -13.53
CA ALA A 157 -0.68 -20.96 -12.99
C ALA A 157 0.02 -19.73 -13.60
N GLN A 158 -0.01 -19.59 -14.94
CA GLN A 158 0.58 -18.44 -15.64
C GLN A 158 -0.13 -17.13 -15.30
N GLY A 159 -1.45 -17.10 -15.27
CA GLY A 159 -2.23 -15.94 -14.85
C GLY A 159 -1.94 -15.50 -13.42
N SER A 160 -1.73 -16.46 -12.51
CA SER A 160 -1.37 -16.15 -11.11
C SER A 160 0.04 -15.57 -10.98
N VAL A 161 1.00 -16.04 -11.78
CA VAL A 161 2.36 -15.46 -11.83
C VAL A 161 2.31 -14.03 -12.38
N ALA A 162 1.54 -13.78 -13.43
CA ALA A 162 1.34 -12.45 -13.99
C ALA A 162 0.67 -11.50 -12.97
N TRP A 163 -0.34 -11.98 -12.25
CA TRP A 163 -0.97 -11.25 -11.14
C TRP A 163 0.08 -10.85 -10.09
N TYR A 164 0.86 -11.82 -9.59
CA TYR A 164 1.85 -11.60 -8.56
C TYR A 164 2.93 -10.59 -8.98
N ALA A 165 3.44 -10.71 -10.20
CA ALA A 165 4.42 -9.76 -10.74
C ALA A 165 3.86 -8.32 -10.79
N THR A 166 2.63 -8.14 -11.28
CA THR A 166 1.95 -6.83 -11.29
C THR A 166 1.68 -6.30 -9.89
N TYR A 167 1.33 -7.17 -8.94
CA TYR A 167 1.15 -6.80 -7.55
C TYR A 167 2.44 -6.22 -6.96
N LEU A 168 3.57 -6.89 -7.16
CA LEU A 168 4.88 -6.41 -6.69
C LEU A 168 5.28 -5.08 -7.34
N ILE A 169 5.02 -4.91 -8.64
CA ILE A 169 5.25 -3.63 -9.33
C ILE A 169 4.39 -2.52 -8.71
N GLY A 170 3.11 -2.82 -8.45
CA GLY A 170 2.18 -1.89 -7.82
C GLY A 170 2.60 -1.47 -6.42
N GLU A 171 3.02 -2.42 -5.57
CA GLU A 171 3.48 -2.14 -4.21
C GLU A 171 4.80 -1.35 -4.20
N ALA A 172 5.76 -1.70 -5.06
CA ALA A 172 7.03 -0.96 -5.19
C ALA A 172 6.81 0.48 -5.70
N ALA A 173 5.93 0.66 -6.69
CA ALA A 173 5.56 1.98 -7.19
C ALA A 173 4.80 2.80 -6.13
N THR A 174 3.90 2.17 -5.39
CA THR A 174 3.18 2.81 -4.27
C THR A 174 4.17 3.34 -3.25
N ARG A 175 5.13 2.53 -2.82
CA ARG A 175 6.18 2.95 -1.88
C ARG A 175 7.02 4.12 -2.41
N TYR A 176 7.36 4.10 -3.68
CA TYR A 176 8.07 5.20 -4.34
C TYR A 176 7.28 6.51 -4.30
N PHE A 177 5.97 6.48 -4.57
CA PHE A 177 5.12 7.67 -4.53
C PHE A 177 4.82 8.14 -3.09
N VAL A 178 4.60 7.24 -2.14
CA VAL A 178 4.44 7.58 -0.72
C VAL A 178 5.67 8.33 -0.19
N ASN A 179 6.86 7.95 -0.64
CA ASN A 179 8.12 8.62 -0.29
C ASN A 179 8.43 9.86 -1.16
N GLY A 180 7.43 10.47 -1.80
CA GLY A 180 7.62 11.69 -2.56
C GLY A 180 8.47 11.52 -3.83
N ARG A 181 8.28 10.44 -4.58
CA ARG A 181 9.07 10.05 -5.77
C ARG A 181 10.51 9.67 -5.43
N SER A 182 10.72 9.06 -4.28
CA SER A 182 12.04 8.64 -3.80
C SER A 182 12.05 7.16 -3.43
N TRP A 183 13.18 6.50 -3.69
CA TRP A 183 13.43 5.12 -3.27
C TRP A 183 13.89 5.03 -1.80
N GLY A 184 14.17 6.16 -1.17
CA GLY A 184 14.77 6.22 0.16
C GLY A 184 16.27 5.89 0.19
N PRO A 185 16.88 5.82 1.37
CA PRO A 185 18.33 5.77 1.57
C PRO A 185 19.01 4.49 1.05
N GLY A 186 18.25 3.45 0.72
CA GLY A 186 18.79 2.18 0.21
C GLY A 186 18.65 1.99 -1.30
N GLY A 187 18.09 2.98 -2.00
CA GLY A 187 17.84 2.94 -3.42
C GLY A 187 16.81 1.87 -3.86
N PRO A 188 16.63 1.69 -5.18
CA PRO A 188 15.58 0.82 -5.71
C PRO A 188 15.73 -0.65 -5.30
N LYS A 189 16.96 -1.16 -5.21
CA LYS A 189 17.22 -2.56 -4.83
C LYS A 189 16.71 -2.87 -3.44
N ARG A 190 16.96 -1.98 -2.47
CA ARG A 190 16.50 -2.16 -1.08
C ARG A 190 14.99 -2.01 -1.00
N ALA A 191 14.42 -0.99 -1.63
CA ALA A 191 12.99 -0.75 -1.62
C ALA A 191 12.19 -1.94 -2.19
N VAL A 192 12.65 -2.55 -3.29
CA VAL A 192 12.03 -3.73 -3.90
C VAL A 192 12.25 -4.98 -3.02
N ARG A 193 13.40 -5.14 -2.41
CA ARG A 193 13.65 -6.24 -1.46
C ARG A 193 12.70 -6.16 -0.27
N ASP A 194 12.56 -5.00 0.35
CA ASP A 194 11.65 -4.79 1.47
C ASP A 194 10.19 -5.12 1.09
N VAL A 195 9.77 -4.82 -0.15
CA VAL A 195 8.45 -5.21 -0.66
C VAL A 195 8.33 -6.73 -0.75
N LEU A 196 9.37 -7.41 -1.28
CA LEU A 196 9.38 -8.88 -1.38
C LEU A 196 9.32 -9.57 -0.02
N GLU A 197 9.99 -9.02 0.99
CA GLU A 197 10.01 -9.56 2.36
C GLU A 197 8.67 -9.34 3.09
N LEU A 198 7.98 -8.24 2.82
CA LEU A 198 6.70 -7.91 3.44
C LEU A 198 5.51 -8.62 2.79
N VAL A 199 5.61 -8.98 1.51
CA VAL A 199 4.52 -9.59 0.76
C VAL A 199 4.51 -11.11 0.93
N ASP A 200 3.47 -11.64 1.56
CA ASP A 200 3.24 -13.08 1.61
C ASP A 200 2.85 -13.60 0.21
N ARG A 201 3.84 -14.19 -0.45
CA ARG A 201 3.70 -14.76 -1.79
C ARG A 201 2.58 -15.79 -1.87
N GLU A 202 2.48 -16.68 -0.87
CA GLU A 202 1.51 -17.78 -0.93
C GLU A 202 0.08 -17.26 -0.83
N SER A 203 -0.16 -16.30 0.04
CA SER A 203 -1.45 -15.64 0.18
C SER A 203 -1.88 -14.93 -1.10
N ILE A 204 -0.99 -14.13 -1.71
CA ILE A 204 -1.30 -13.42 -2.97
C ILE A 204 -1.53 -14.39 -4.13
N MET A 205 -0.72 -15.44 -4.25
CA MET A 205 -0.91 -16.46 -5.28
C MET A 205 -2.22 -17.27 -5.09
N ALA A 206 -2.60 -17.53 -3.85
CA ALA A 206 -3.88 -18.18 -3.55
C ALA A 206 -5.08 -17.27 -3.85
N GLU A 207 -4.99 -15.98 -3.53
CA GLU A 207 -5.99 -14.97 -3.92
C GLU A 207 -6.14 -14.91 -5.44
N ALA A 208 -5.02 -14.83 -6.16
CA ALA A 208 -5.00 -14.81 -7.61
C ALA A 208 -5.69 -16.02 -8.22
N ARG A 209 -5.31 -17.25 -7.80
CA ARG A 209 -5.89 -18.49 -8.31
C ARG A 209 -7.40 -18.55 -8.07
N ARG A 210 -7.87 -18.22 -6.86
CA ARG A 210 -9.29 -18.20 -6.51
C ARG A 210 -10.07 -17.22 -7.38
N THR A 211 -9.59 -15.99 -7.48
CA THR A 211 -10.26 -14.92 -8.23
C THR A 211 -10.30 -15.21 -9.73
N LEU A 212 -9.19 -15.66 -10.32
CA LEU A 212 -9.10 -16.03 -11.73
C LEU A 212 -10.02 -17.22 -12.05
N ALA A 213 -10.03 -18.25 -11.21
CA ALA A 213 -10.89 -19.43 -11.40
C ALA A 213 -12.38 -19.04 -11.37
N GLN A 214 -12.79 -18.17 -10.43
CA GLN A 214 -14.17 -17.68 -10.35
C GLN A 214 -14.58 -16.91 -11.62
N ARG A 215 -13.72 -16.00 -12.09
CA ARG A 215 -13.99 -15.18 -13.28
C ARG A 215 -14.05 -16.01 -14.56
N LEU A 216 -13.17 -16.99 -14.70
CA LEU A 216 -13.18 -17.89 -15.87
C LEU A 216 -14.40 -18.80 -15.89
N ARG A 217 -14.87 -19.31 -14.74
CA ARG A 217 -16.12 -20.09 -14.63
C ARG A 217 -17.35 -19.24 -14.97
N GLY A 218 -17.44 -18.02 -14.45
CA GLY A 218 -18.55 -17.10 -14.73
C GLY A 218 -18.66 -16.72 -16.21
N ARG A 219 -17.55 -16.60 -16.94
CA ARG A 219 -17.56 -16.34 -18.39
C ARG A 219 -18.07 -17.53 -19.20
N ARG A 220 -17.76 -18.76 -18.80
CA ARG A 220 -18.29 -19.97 -19.47
C ARG A 220 -19.80 -20.10 -19.29
N ALA A 221 -20.31 -19.83 -18.09
CA ALA A 221 -21.75 -19.89 -17.79
C ALA A 221 -22.58 -18.82 -18.48
N SER A 222 -21.98 -17.74 -18.99
CA SER A 222 -22.68 -16.67 -19.72
C SER A 222 -22.57 -16.80 -21.25
N SER A 223 -21.86 -17.82 -21.76
CA SER A 223 -21.70 -18.11 -23.20
C SER A 223 -22.50 -19.34 -23.65
N ASP A 224 -23.10 -20.04 -22.71
CA ASP A 224 -24.10 -21.11 -22.91
C ASP A 224 -25.51 -20.55 -22.69
#